data_95d20d4a4cf7f71c8a6c9bbf21c1d179
#
_entry.id   95d20d4a4cf7f71c8a6c9bbf21c1d179
#
_cell.length_a   1.000
_cell.length_b   1.000
_cell.length_c   1.000
_cell.angle_alpha   90.00
_cell.angle_beta   90.00
_cell.angle_gamma   90.00
#
_symmetry.space_group_name_H-M   'P 1'
#
loop_
_entity.id
_entity.type
_entity.pdbx_description
1 polymer ?
#
loop_
_entity_poly.entity_id
_entity_poly.type
_entity_poly.pdbx_seq_one_letter_code
_entity_poly.pdbx_strand_id
1 'polypeptide(L)'
;KICLLSNRTGREIGPDQINASYWVSHVREPVRFHAGLTQSIDLGCKVFIETGPNPVLCGLGRRSFQDQSLSWLPSLKQGRGDWHVISESVARLHVLGIALDWAAYEEPFGGRRVRLPNYPFQRERHWPELGGDFQRQDNTNGSGWNQILDNDTGHPLLGSEICTAGTETVFQ
;
A
#
# COMPACT_ATOMS: atom_id res chain seq x y z
N LYS A 1 1.03 12.28 -18.15
CA LYS A 1 1.86 13.46 -18.48
C LYS A 1 2.64 13.83 -17.23
N ILE A 2 3.96 13.98 -17.33
CA ILE A 2 4.83 14.38 -16.22
C ILE A 2 4.98 15.90 -16.28
N CYS A 3 4.76 16.58 -15.15
CA CYS A 3 5.03 18.01 -14.98
C CYS A 3 6.54 18.19 -14.75
N LEU A 4 7.16 19.10 -15.48
CA LEU A 4 8.56 19.47 -15.30
C LEU A 4 8.65 20.91 -14.79
N LEU A 5 9.36 21.10 -13.69
CA LEU A 5 9.65 22.41 -13.13
C LEU A 5 11.08 22.83 -13.50
N SER A 6 11.20 24.01 -14.06
CA SER A 6 12.50 24.57 -14.45
C SER A 6 13.23 25.15 -13.23
N ASN A 7 14.46 24.70 -13.00
CA ASN A 7 15.34 25.30 -11.99
C ASN A 7 15.73 26.75 -12.31
N ARG A 8 15.59 27.19 -13.55
CA ARG A 8 15.88 28.56 -13.98
C ARG A 8 14.79 29.54 -13.53
N THR A 9 13.53 29.11 -13.62
CA THR A 9 12.37 29.99 -13.32
C THR A 9 11.66 29.63 -12.01
N GLY A 10 11.84 28.39 -11.52
CA GLY A 10 11.07 27.83 -10.41
C GLY A 10 9.61 27.50 -10.77
N ARG A 11 9.26 27.44 -12.06
CA ARG A 11 7.90 27.23 -12.57
C ARG A 11 7.84 26.09 -13.56
N GLU A 12 6.63 25.62 -13.84
CA GLU A 12 6.38 24.63 -14.88
C GLU A 12 6.89 25.12 -16.24
N ILE A 13 7.53 24.20 -16.99
CA ILE A 13 8.06 24.44 -18.33
C ILE A 13 7.49 23.40 -19.29
N GLY A 14 7.04 23.87 -20.46
CA GLY A 14 6.58 23.00 -21.53
C GLY A 14 7.73 22.40 -22.34
N PRO A 15 7.49 21.27 -23.04
CA PRO A 15 8.51 20.61 -23.86
C PRO A 15 9.09 21.53 -24.95
N ASP A 16 8.27 22.40 -25.50
CA ASP A 16 8.68 23.33 -26.59
C ASP A 16 9.70 24.40 -26.14
N GLN A 17 9.75 24.64 -24.83
CA GLN A 17 10.67 25.61 -24.24
C GLN A 17 12.03 25.00 -23.89
N ILE A 18 12.16 23.66 -23.95
CA ILE A 18 13.39 22.94 -23.65
C ILE A 18 14.19 22.77 -24.92
N ASN A 19 15.03 23.75 -25.23
CA ASN A 19 15.87 23.78 -26.39
C ASN A 19 17.34 24.12 -26.03
N ALA A 20 18.23 24.16 -27.04
CA ALA A 20 19.66 24.42 -26.78
C ALA A 20 19.90 25.74 -26.06
N SER A 21 19.17 26.80 -26.41
CA SER A 21 19.31 28.11 -25.75
C SER A 21 18.86 28.10 -24.29
N TYR A 22 17.86 27.29 -23.97
CA TYR A 22 17.43 27.05 -22.57
C TYR A 22 18.60 26.49 -21.77
N TRP A 23 19.27 25.45 -22.28
CA TRP A 23 20.38 24.81 -21.54
C TRP A 23 21.60 25.72 -21.43
N VAL A 24 21.92 26.50 -22.45
CA VAL A 24 22.99 27.52 -22.38
C VAL A 24 22.69 28.54 -21.27
N SER A 25 21.45 29.04 -21.21
CA SER A 25 21.03 29.97 -20.13
C SER A 25 21.05 29.32 -18.76
N HIS A 26 20.60 28.05 -18.69
CA HIS A 26 20.55 27.29 -17.43
C HIS A 26 21.95 27.12 -16.79
N VAL A 27 23.00 26.96 -17.57
CA VAL A 27 24.40 26.87 -17.06
C VAL A 27 24.86 28.19 -16.41
N ARG A 28 24.35 29.33 -16.87
CA ARG A 28 24.80 30.67 -16.46
C ARG A 28 23.92 31.31 -15.40
N GLU A 29 22.66 30.94 -15.32
CA GLU A 29 21.69 31.54 -14.41
C GLU A 29 21.65 30.82 -13.06
N PRO A 30 21.26 31.50 -11.97
CA PRO A 30 21.16 30.87 -10.65
C PRO A 30 20.03 29.84 -10.61
N VAL A 31 20.25 28.75 -9.86
CA VAL A 31 19.25 27.71 -9.60
C VAL A 31 18.24 28.19 -8.59
N ARG A 32 16.99 28.28 -9.00
CA ARG A 32 15.84 28.71 -8.15
C ARG A 32 15.19 27.51 -7.47
N PHE A 33 16.00 26.72 -6.75
CA PHE A 33 15.55 25.45 -6.14
C PHE A 33 14.39 25.66 -5.16
N HIS A 34 14.48 26.65 -4.29
CA HIS A 34 13.40 26.93 -3.30
C HIS A 34 12.08 27.27 -3.99
N ALA A 35 12.10 28.10 -5.03
CA ALA A 35 10.91 28.45 -5.80
C ALA A 35 10.29 27.22 -6.49
N GLY A 36 11.13 26.32 -7.03
CA GLY A 36 10.69 25.07 -7.62
C GLY A 36 10.03 24.14 -6.60
N LEU A 37 10.59 24.03 -5.39
CA LEU A 37 10.00 23.24 -4.31
C LEU A 37 8.65 23.84 -3.85
N THR A 38 8.57 25.15 -3.68
CA THR A 38 7.32 25.84 -3.32
C THR A 38 6.25 25.51 -4.37
N GLN A 39 6.57 25.65 -5.65
CA GLN A 39 5.63 25.32 -6.74
C GLN A 39 5.22 23.84 -6.71
N SER A 40 6.16 22.92 -6.41
CA SER A 40 5.81 21.49 -6.28
C SER A 40 4.83 21.24 -5.14
N ILE A 41 5.03 21.89 -4.00
CA ILE A 41 4.15 21.79 -2.83
C ILE A 41 2.76 22.37 -3.15
N ASP A 42 2.70 23.50 -3.80
CA ASP A 42 1.45 24.15 -4.26
C ASP A 42 0.67 23.26 -5.23
N LEU A 43 1.38 22.44 -6.04
CA LEU A 43 0.80 21.41 -6.90
C LEU A 43 0.37 20.14 -6.15
N GLY A 44 0.53 20.11 -4.83
CA GLY A 44 0.10 18.99 -3.98
C GLY A 44 1.14 17.90 -3.78
N CYS A 45 2.40 18.08 -4.22
CA CYS A 45 3.47 17.10 -3.95
C CYS A 45 3.83 17.10 -2.46
N LYS A 46 3.79 15.91 -1.85
CA LYS A 46 4.16 15.70 -0.45
C LYS A 46 5.39 14.80 -0.28
N VAL A 47 5.78 14.10 -1.33
CA VAL A 47 6.89 13.15 -1.33
C VAL A 47 7.91 13.59 -2.36
N PHE A 48 9.14 13.76 -1.92
CA PHE A 48 10.27 14.18 -2.73
C PHE A 48 11.35 13.11 -2.69
N ILE A 49 11.76 12.64 -3.86
CA ILE A 49 12.81 11.63 -4.02
C ILE A 49 14.00 12.30 -4.68
N GLU A 50 15.15 12.28 -4.00
CA GLU A 50 16.41 12.74 -4.58
C GLU A 50 17.17 11.57 -5.20
N THR A 51 17.39 11.62 -6.51
CA THR A 51 18.23 10.68 -7.23
C THR A 51 19.64 11.26 -7.39
N GLY A 52 20.56 10.78 -6.54
CA GLY A 52 21.93 11.28 -6.53
C GLY A 52 22.78 10.62 -5.46
N PRO A 53 24.12 10.84 -5.50
CA PRO A 53 25.05 10.14 -4.61
C PRO A 53 24.96 10.59 -3.14
N ASN A 54 24.37 11.76 -2.88
CA ASN A 54 24.20 12.30 -1.54
C ASN A 54 22.90 13.09 -1.40
N PRO A 55 22.25 13.08 -0.22
CA PRO A 55 20.96 13.72 0.03
C PRO A 55 21.10 15.24 0.30
N VAL A 56 21.72 15.97 -0.61
CA VAL A 56 21.98 17.41 -0.46
C VAL A 56 20.68 18.19 -0.63
N LEU A 57 19.90 17.88 -1.66
CA LEU A 57 18.63 18.56 -1.95
C LEU A 57 17.57 18.22 -0.93
N CYS A 58 17.49 16.96 -0.49
CA CYS A 58 16.66 16.55 0.64
C CYS A 58 17.00 17.35 1.92
N GLY A 59 18.29 17.57 2.18
CA GLY A 59 18.74 18.38 3.31
C GLY A 59 18.34 19.85 3.19
N LEU A 60 18.46 20.43 2.01
CA LEU A 60 18.00 21.79 1.73
C LEU A 60 16.48 21.92 1.84
N GLY A 61 15.74 20.95 1.30
CA GLY A 61 14.28 20.93 1.40
C GLY A 61 13.80 20.91 2.85
N ARG A 62 14.33 20.01 3.68
CA ARG A 62 14.00 19.92 5.11
C ARG A 62 14.27 21.21 5.89
N ARG A 63 15.33 21.92 5.54
CA ARG A 63 15.66 23.22 6.18
C ARG A 63 14.72 24.34 5.74
N SER A 64 14.30 24.31 4.48
CA SER A 64 13.43 25.33 3.91
C SER A 64 11.96 25.14 4.29
N PHE A 65 11.53 23.91 4.47
CA PHE A 65 10.13 23.54 4.76
C PHE A 65 10.11 22.62 5.99
N GLN A 66 9.73 23.18 7.13
CA GLN A 66 9.64 22.45 8.41
C GLN A 66 8.30 21.73 8.59
N ASP A 67 7.58 21.51 7.49
CA ASP A 67 6.31 20.80 7.50
C ASP A 67 6.54 19.28 7.62
N GLN A 68 6.01 18.69 8.70
CA GLN A 68 6.13 17.26 8.99
C GLN A 68 5.32 16.37 8.02
N SER A 69 4.41 16.96 7.25
CA SER A 69 3.65 16.24 6.22
C SER A 69 4.49 15.92 4.98
N LEU A 70 5.63 16.61 4.81
CA LEU A 70 6.53 16.41 3.68
C LEU A 70 7.54 15.29 3.95
N SER A 71 7.71 14.42 2.98
CA SER A 71 8.66 13.32 3.03
C SER A 71 9.81 13.53 2.04
N TRP A 72 11.03 13.43 2.55
CA TRP A 72 12.27 13.64 1.79
C TRP A 72 13.07 12.35 1.77
N LEU A 73 13.16 11.71 0.62
CA LEU A 73 13.67 10.36 0.45
C LEU A 73 14.92 10.36 -0.45
N PRO A 74 16.09 10.02 0.05
CA PRO A 74 17.29 9.91 -0.76
C PRO A 74 17.36 8.55 -1.45
N SER A 75 17.94 8.50 -2.65
CA SER A 75 18.29 7.23 -3.30
C SER A 75 19.61 6.66 -2.77
N LEU A 76 20.60 7.52 -2.54
CA LEU A 76 21.93 7.14 -2.07
C LEU A 76 22.41 8.08 -0.97
N LYS A 77 23.41 7.61 -0.21
CA LYS A 77 24.09 8.42 0.82
C LYS A 77 25.52 7.92 1.00
N GLN A 78 26.49 8.77 0.81
CA GLN A 78 27.90 8.45 1.02
C GLN A 78 28.15 7.89 2.44
N GLY A 79 28.92 6.82 2.53
CA GLY A 79 29.23 6.15 3.79
C GLY A 79 28.18 5.19 4.31
N ARG A 80 27.11 4.95 3.53
CA ARG A 80 26.09 3.91 3.81
C ARG A 80 25.97 2.97 2.61
N GLY A 81 25.59 1.73 2.86
CA GLY A 81 25.34 0.77 1.79
C GLY A 81 24.18 1.22 0.90
N ASP A 82 24.36 1.18 -0.40
CA ASP A 82 23.38 1.71 -1.39
C ASP A 82 22.00 1.03 -1.24
N TRP A 83 21.98 -0.29 -1.19
CA TRP A 83 20.74 -1.06 -1.01
C TRP A 83 20.03 -0.75 0.32
N HIS A 84 20.79 -0.44 1.35
CA HIS A 84 20.21 -0.06 2.64
C HIS A 84 19.44 1.26 2.54
N VAL A 85 20.04 2.28 1.90
CA VAL A 85 19.41 3.59 1.72
C VAL A 85 18.19 3.51 0.79
N ILE A 86 18.32 2.79 -0.33
CA ILE A 86 17.22 2.56 -1.27
C ILE A 86 16.07 1.83 -0.58
N SER A 87 16.36 0.76 0.17
CA SER A 87 15.33 -0.03 0.86
C SER A 87 14.61 0.78 1.93
N GLU A 88 15.31 1.65 2.70
CA GLU A 88 14.67 2.57 3.64
C GLU A 88 13.69 3.51 2.93
N SER A 89 14.08 4.07 1.80
CA SER A 89 13.24 4.97 1.01
C SER A 89 12.04 4.24 0.40
N VAL A 90 12.23 3.04 -0.13
CA VAL A 90 11.17 2.16 -0.65
C VAL A 90 10.19 1.77 0.46
N ALA A 91 10.67 1.37 1.63
CA ALA A 91 9.83 1.06 2.78
C ALA A 91 8.98 2.28 3.20
N ARG A 92 9.58 3.47 3.18
CA ARG A 92 8.85 4.70 3.50
C ARG A 92 7.77 5.01 2.48
N LEU A 93 8.04 4.84 1.18
CA LEU A 93 7.05 4.98 0.11
C LEU A 93 5.87 4.02 0.32
N HIS A 94 6.15 2.77 0.67
CA HIS A 94 5.12 1.78 0.97
C HIS A 94 4.23 2.19 2.16
N VAL A 95 4.83 2.64 3.26
CA VAL A 95 4.09 3.14 4.44
C VAL A 95 3.23 4.36 4.11
N LEU A 96 3.66 5.18 3.16
CA LEU A 96 2.88 6.32 2.65
C LEU A 96 1.75 5.91 1.68
N GLY A 97 1.58 4.62 1.42
CA GLY A 97 0.53 4.10 0.54
C GLY A 97 0.80 4.25 -0.95
N ILE A 98 2.06 4.52 -1.34
CA ILE A 98 2.44 4.62 -2.75
C ILE A 98 2.56 3.23 -3.32
N ALA A 99 1.89 2.98 -4.45
CA ALA A 99 1.98 1.71 -5.17
C ALA A 99 3.39 1.50 -5.71
N LEU A 100 3.99 0.35 -5.38
CA LEU A 100 5.33 -0.03 -5.80
C LEU A 100 5.26 -1.30 -6.65
N ASP A 101 6.08 -1.37 -7.68
CA ASP A 101 6.29 -2.59 -8.43
C ASP A 101 7.31 -3.47 -7.69
N TRP A 102 6.79 -4.31 -6.78
CA TRP A 102 7.61 -5.22 -5.98
C TRP A 102 8.30 -6.29 -6.85
N ALA A 103 7.71 -6.69 -7.97
CA ALA A 103 8.31 -7.66 -8.86
C ALA A 103 9.56 -7.08 -9.51
N ALA A 104 9.49 -5.85 -10.02
CA ALA A 104 10.66 -5.15 -10.56
C ALA A 104 11.72 -4.84 -9.48
N TYR A 105 11.29 -4.55 -8.24
CA TYR A 105 12.21 -4.32 -7.14
C TYR A 105 12.98 -5.59 -6.76
N GLU A 106 12.34 -6.75 -6.79
CA GLU A 106 12.91 -8.05 -6.40
C GLU A 106 13.71 -8.74 -7.52
N GLU A 107 13.50 -8.35 -8.77
CA GLU A 107 14.11 -8.98 -9.95
C GLU A 107 15.64 -9.14 -9.83
N PRO A 108 16.41 -8.12 -9.40
CA PRO A 108 17.87 -8.21 -9.30
C PRO A 108 18.35 -9.23 -8.25
N PHE A 109 17.50 -9.60 -7.29
CA PHE A 109 17.85 -10.51 -6.20
C PHE A 109 17.53 -11.97 -6.51
N GLY A 110 16.84 -12.27 -7.61
CA GLY A 110 16.44 -13.62 -7.98
C GLY A 110 15.54 -14.30 -6.93
N GLY A 111 14.74 -13.50 -6.23
CA GLY A 111 13.82 -13.96 -5.19
C GLY A 111 12.82 -15.00 -5.72
N ARG A 112 12.45 -15.97 -4.88
CA ARG A 112 11.42 -16.96 -5.18
C ARG A 112 10.37 -17.00 -4.07
N ARG A 113 9.12 -17.28 -4.46
CA ARG A 113 8.06 -17.46 -3.48
C ARG A 113 8.30 -18.72 -2.65
N VAL A 114 8.33 -18.56 -1.33
CA VAL A 114 8.46 -19.66 -0.37
C VAL A 114 7.18 -19.79 0.46
N ARG A 115 6.87 -21.00 0.91
CA ARG A 115 5.78 -21.22 1.86
C ARG A 115 6.27 -20.86 3.26
N LEU A 116 5.54 -19.97 3.93
CA LEU A 116 5.75 -19.66 5.34
C LEU A 116 4.78 -20.46 6.20
N PRO A 117 5.12 -20.76 7.46
CA PRO A 117 4.17 -21.26 8.44
C PRO A 117 2.97 -20.32 8.54
N ASN A 118 1.80 -20.90 8.69
CA ASN A 118 0.60 -20.10 8.96
C ASN A 118 0.69 -19.45 10.34
N TYR A 119 -0.13 -18.41 10.55
CA TYR A 119 -0.26 -17.78 11.86
C TYR A 119 -0.61 -18.83 12.92
N PRO A 120 0.13 -18.93 14.04
CA PRO A 120 -0.14 -19.88 15.09
C PRO A 120 -1.34 -19.39 15.93
N PHE A 121 -2.54 -19.67 15.44
CA PHE A 121 -3.75 -19.32 16.19
C PHE A 121 -3.74 -19.95 17.57
N GLN A 122 -4.05 -19.17 18.59
CA GLN A 122 -4.36 -19.68 19.92
C GLN A 122 -5.70 -20.40 19.80
N ARG A 123 -5.67 -21.72 19.98
CA ARG A 123 -6.87 -22.55 19.85
C ARG A 123 -7.62 -22.53 21.17
N GLU A 124 -8.75 -21.88 21.19
CA GLU A 124 -9.73 -21.93 22.26
C GLU A 124 -10.92 -22.78 21.82
N ARG A 125 -11.55 -23.47 22.78
CA ARG A 125 -12.75 -24.23 22.51
C ARG A 125 -13.95 -23.29 22.55
N HIS A 126 -14.48 -22.96 21.38
CA HIS A 126 -15.70 -22.15 21.24
C HIS A 126 -16.94 -23.02 21.01
N TRP A 127 -16.92 -24.25 21.46
CA TRP A 127 -18.08 -25.13 21.37
C TRP A 127 -19.16 -24.63 22.34
N PRO A 128 -20.40 -24.35 21.85
CA PRO A 128 -21.47 -23.96 22.77
C PRO A 128 -21.75 -25.12 23.73
N GLU A 129 -21.63 -24.85 25.00
CA GLU A 129 -22.16 -25.78 26.02
C GLU A 129 -23.67 -25.66 25.92
N LEU A 130 -24.31 -26.57 25.20
CA LEU A 130 -25.76 -26.74 25.27
C LEU A 130 -26.06 -27.11 26.73
N GLY A 131 -26.57 -26.14 27.48
CA GLY A 131 -26.91 -26.31 28.90
C GLY A 131 -27.69 -27.60 29.07
N GLY A 132 -27.32 -28.36 30.11
CA GLY A 132 -27.75 -29.73 30.38
C GLY A 132 -29.23 -29.97 30.59
N ASP A 133 -30.14 -29.17 30.10
CA ASP A 133 -31.59 -29.32 30.20
C ASP A 133 -32.30 -29.52 28.87
N PHE A 134 -31.60 -30.02 27.84
CA PHE A 134 -32.30 -30.76 26.80
C PHE A 134 -32.68 -32.13 27.36
N GLN A 135 -33.59 -32.17 28.39
CA GLN A 135 -34.45 -33.30 28.59
C GLN A 135 -35.14 -33.53 27.24
N ARG A 136 -34.83 -34.66 26.59
CA ARG A 136 -35.68 -35.22 25.57
C ARG A 136 -37.07 -35.31 26.22
N GLN A 137 -37.89 -34.29 26.00
CA GLN A 137 -39.33 -34.50 26.06
C GLN A 137 -39.61 -35.45 24.90
N ASP A 138 -39.70 -36.74 25.23
CA ASP A 138 -40.31 -37.71 24.36
C ASP A 138 -41.80 -37.33 24.20
N ASN A 139 -42.00 -36.26 23.45
CA ASN A 139 -43.34 -35.94 22.95
C ASN A 139 -43.63 -36.88 21.79
N THR A 140 -44.22 -38.01 22.14
CA THR A 140 -44.77 -39.04 21.24
C THR A 140 -45.92 -38.52 20.31
N ASN A 141 -45.98 -37.24 20.01
CA ASN A 141 -46.81 -36.68 18.96
C ASN A 141 -45.88 -36.16 17.85
N GLY A 142 -45.57 -37.12 16.97
CA GLY A 142 -44.81 -36.84 15.75
C GLY A 142 -45.48 -35.83 14.86
N SER A 143 -44.98 -34.61 14.78
CA SER A 143 -45.18 -33.74 13.58
C SER A 143 -44.30 -32.47 13.57
N GLY A 144 -43.31 -32.32 14.48
CA GLY A 144 -42.54 -31.03 14.54
C GLY A 144 -41.13 -31.06 14.02
N TRP A 145 -40.48 -32.21 13.98
CA TRP A 145 -39.01 -32.27 13.70
C TRP A 145 -38.68 -32.86 12.31
N ASN A 146 -39.60 -33.51 11.65
CA ASN A 146 -39.38 -34.03 10.28
C ASN A 146 -39.47 -32.95 9.19
N GLN A 147 -39.94 -31.74 9.50
CA GLN A 147 -39.97 -30.64 8.50
C GLN A 147 -38.70 -29.83 8.39
N ILE A 148 -37.73 -30.01 9.34
CA ILE A 148 -36.47 -29.26 9.29
C ILE A 148 -35.37 -30.04 8.56
N LEU A 149 -35.54 -31.35 8.35
CA LEU A 149 -34.56 -32.22 7.71
C LEU A 149 -34.81 -32.47 6.20
N ASP A 150 -35.85 -31.87 5.63
CA ASP A 150 -36.23 -32.11 4.25
C ASP A 150 -35.70 -31.08 3.24
N ASN A 151 -34.83 -30.18 3.66
CA ASN A 151 -34.01 -29.40 2.72
C ASN A 151 -32.71 -30.15 2.50
N ASP A 152 -32.70 -30.90 1.43
CA ASP A 152 -31.69 -31.82 0.94
C ASP A 152 -30.33 -31.12 0.62
N THR A 153 -29.59 -30.69 1.66
CA THR A 153 -28.22 -30.26 1.51
C THR A 153 -27.22 -31.43 1.55
N GLY A 154 -27.72 -32.62 1.86
CA GLY A 154 -26.90 -33.85 1.90
C GLY A 154 -25.77 -33.86 2.95
N HIS A 155 -25.58 -32.78 3.74
CA HIS A 155 -24.53 -32.72 4.73
C HIS A 155 -25.04 -32.23 6.09
N PRO A 156 -24.88 -33.04 7.18
CA PRO A 156 -25.47 -32.78 8.49
C PRO A 156 -24.92 -31.55 9.21
N LEU A 157 -23.84 -30.94 8.74
CA LEU A 157 -23.21 -29.74 9.31
C LEU A 157 -23.46 -28.48 8.46
N LEU A 158 -24.11 -28.60 7.31
CA LEU A 158 -24.54 -27.46 6.51
C LEU A 158 -25.99 -27.18 6.87
N GLY A 159 -26.29 -25.98 7.31
CA GLY A 159 -27.64 -25.54 7.60
C GLY A 159 -28.50 -25.45 6.34
N SER A 160 -29.63 -24.77 6.43
CA SER A 160 -30.52 -24.56 5.30
C SER A 160 -29.87 -23.71 4.22
N GLU A 161 -30.07 -24.11 2.94
CA GLU A 161 -29.64 -23.30 1.82
C GLU A 161 -30.44 -22.00 1.76
N ILE A 162 -29.75 -20.85 1.70
CA ILE A 162 -30.38 -19.56 1.51
C ILE A 162 -30.17 -19.13 0.06
N CYS A 163 -31.29 -19.03 -0.69
CA CYS A 163 -31.24 -18.45 -2.02
C CYS A 163 -30.92 -16.96 -1.93
N THR A 164 -29.73 -16.57 -2.38
CA THR A 164 -29.33 -15.17 -2.54
C THR A 164 -29.58 -14.71 -3.97
N ALA A 165 -29.76 -13.42 -4.19
CA ALA A 165 -29.95 -12.84 -5.53
C ALA A 165 -28.65 -12.90 -6.40
N GLY A 166 -27.59 -13.51 -5.93
CA GLY A 166 -26.31 -13.71 -6.62
C GLY A 166 -26.09 -15.17 -7.03
N THR A 167 -24.95 -15.41 -7.64
CA THR A 167 -24.51 -16.75 -8.09
C THR A 167 -23.84 -17.58 -6.98
N GLU A 168 -23.77 -17.07 -5.77
CA GLU A 168 -23.14 -17.75 -4.63
C GLU A 168 -24.21 -18.40 -3.74
N THR A 169 -23.99 -19.67 -3.38
CA THR A 169 -24.84 -20.41 -2.43
C THR A 169 -24.31 -20.18 -1.01
N VAL A 170 -25.17 -19.72 -0.12
CA VAL A 170 -24.87 -19.50 1.29
C VAL A 170 -25.70 -20.46 2.13
N PHE A 171 -25.07 -21.05 3.16
CA PHE A 171 -25.71 -21.93 4.15
C PHE A 171 -25.75 -21.23 5.50
N GLN A 172 -26.83 -21.38 6.24
CA GLN A 172 -27.04 -20.85 7.58
C GLN A 172 -26.93 -21.96 8.62
#